data_19ba2df42c8d9b9c8695320d7023b0fe
#
_entry.id   19ba2df42c8d9b9c8695320d7023b0fe
#
_cell.length_a   1.000
_cell.length_b   1.000
_cell.length_c   1.000
_cell.angle_alpha   90.00
_cell.angle_beta   90.00
_cell.angle_gamma   90.00
#
_symmetry.space_group_name_H-M   'P 1'
#
loop_
_entity.id
_entity.type
_entity.pdbx_description
1 polymer ?
#
loop_
_entity_poly.entity_id
_entity_poly.type
_entity_poly.pdbx_seq_one_letter_code
_entity_poly.pdbx_strand_id
1 'polypeptide(L)'
;MNEFTLQTPTQEAGLATAMEVVYQWNYDAEVEELRNLYVKAAEAQWIGGRDIEWERPIDLLKFSTTPLGAGIPIEKTSYWRSLPEATVVELTRRTAAFRLSQFLHGEQGALMVAAQLVNAVPHTDAKFYAATQTMDEARHVEVFARYIEKLDEIRPIAPSLKGILDQTLETGDWMKKLVGMQIVVEGLALYAFREMRNLTAEPLLKDILTYVARDESRHHAYGVQYIERCVPCLGERKRAELEDFALECARSLIDRNAQGFFTTLLGIWQEVGVDPVAMFNSLHNERDEITRDLPRGRRLGPVQGFVIPTLRRCGLLSERIAAHFHEFLRDNFGSRVAGDNVQEFLQYLPELPADTAKWVLGELQ
;
A
#
# COMPACT_ATOMS: atom_id res chain seq x y z
N MET A 1 23.89 -28.25 -14.29
CA MET A 1 24.31 -26.84 -14.24
C MET A 1 23.48 -26.13 -15.32
N ASN A 2 22.54 -25.27 -14.92
CA ASN A 2 21.83 -24.46 -15.89
C ASN A 2 22.83 -23.46 -16.46
N GLU A 3 23.00 -23.42 -17.78
CA GLU A 3 23.78 -22.35 -18.42
C GLU A 3 23.18 -21.02 -18.06
N PHE A 4 23.97 -20.17 -17.40
CA PHE A 4 23.58 -18.76 -17.18
C PHE A 4 23.61 -18.07 -18.55
N THR A 5 22.42 -17.72 -19.06
CA THR A 5 22.30 -16.97 -20.28
C THR A 5 21.94 -15.52 -19.93
N LEU A 6 22.66 -14.56 -20.52
CA LEU A 6 22.33 -13.12 -20.45
C LEU A 6 21.14 -12.76 -21.35
N GLN A 7 20.25 -13.71 -21.63
CA GLN A 7 19.04 -13.42 -22.38
C GLN A 7 18.10 -12.60 -21.48
N THR A 8 17.66 -11.47 -21.98
CA THR A 8 16.64 -10.63 -21.35
C THR A 8 15.40 -11.46 -21.11
N PRO A 9 14.90 -11.55 -19.85
CA PRO A 9 13.67 -12.28 -19.58
C PRO A 9 12.52 -11.77 -20.45
N THR A 10 11.68 -12.65 -20.95
CA THR A 10 10.57 -12.31 -21.86
C THR A 10 9.44 -11.49 -21.19
N GLN A 11 9.56 -11.16 -19.89
CA GLN A 11 8.58 -10.43 -19.10
C GLN A 11 9.13 -9.10 -18.54
N GLU A 12 10.11 -8.48 -19.23
CA GLU A 12 10.65 -7.19 -18.82
C GLU A 12 9.79 -6.02 -19.31
N ALA A 13 9.65 -5.02 -18.42
CA ALA A 13 9.17 -3.69 -18.74
C ALA A 13 10.27 -2.68 -18.37
N GLY A 14 10.95 -2.13 -19.36
CA GLY A 14 11.97 -1.09 -19.13
C GLY A 14 11.33 0.28 -18.97
N LEU A 15 11.72 1.02 -17.91
CA LEU A 15 11.38 2.42 -17.68
C LEU A 15 12.66 3.25 -17.76
N ALA A 16 12.59 4.39 -18.47
CA ALA A 16 13.68 5.35 -18.50
C ALA A 16 13.45 6.43 -17.45
N THR A 17 14.46 6.68 -16.62
CA THR A 17 14.44 7.80 -15.68
C THR A 17 15.75 8.59 -15.76
N ALA A 18 15.66 9.92 -15.82
CA ALA A 18 16.81 10.80 -15.68
C ALA A 18 16.88 11.29 -14.24
N MET A 19 17.92 10.89 -13.51
CA MET A 19 18.13 11.20 -12.12
C MET A 19 19.51 11.79 -11.87
N GLU A 20 19.58 12.78 -11.00
CA GLU A 20 20.86 13.28 -10.49
C GLU A 20 21.39 12.32 -9.42
N VAL A 21 22.67 11.96 -9.51
CA VAL A 21 23.37 11.22 -8.47
C VAL A 21 24.10 12.22 -7.58
N VAL A 22 23.71 12.28 -6.31
CA VAL A 22 24.25 13.26 -5.36
C VAL A 22 25.27 12.62 -4.43
N TYR A 23 26.52 13.06 -4.52
CA TYR A 23 27.54 12.75 -3.52
C TYR A 23 27.39 13.68 -2.31
N GLN A 24 27.54 13.13 -1.10
CA GLN A 24 27.60 13.88 0.15
C GLN A 24 28.91 13.55 0.87
N TRP A 25 29.73 14.57 1.12
CA TRP A 25 31.03 14.43 1.78
C TRP A 25 30.99 14.71 3.29
N ASN A 26 29.84 15.16 3.79
CA ASN A 26 29.58 15.23 5.22
C ASN A 26 29.03 13.89 5.72
N TYR A 27 29.70 13.29 6.69
CA TYR A 27 29.35 12.00 7.30
C TYR A 27 28.79 12.15 8.72
N ASP A 28 28.70 13.38 9.23
CA ASP A 28 28.05 13.68 10.50
C ASP A 28 26.54 13.39 10.40
N ALA A 29 25.90 13.16 11.54
CA ALA A 29 24.46 13.01 11.60
C ALA A 29 23.78 14.39 11.47
N GLU A 30 23.32 14.72 10.27
CA GLU A 30 22.63 15.99 9.99
C GLU A 30 21.12 15.89 10.21
N VAL A 31 20.57 14.67 10.04
CA VAL A 31 19.14 14.36 10.21
C VAL A 31 19.02 13.20 11.19
N GLU A 32 19.09 13.53 12.48
CA GLU A 32 19.18 12.57 13.58
C GLU A 32 18.00 11.57 13.56
N GLU A 33 16.80 12.03 13.23
CA GLU A 33 15.61 11.19 13.15
C GLU A 33 15.79 10.06 12.11
N LEU A 34 16.39 10.37 10.95
CA LEU A 34 16.64 9.38 9.90
C LEU A 34 17.81 8.45 10.27
N ARG A 35 18.84 8.97 10.95
CA ARG A 35 19.91 8.14 11.48
C ARG A 35 19.36 7.12 12.49
N ASN A 36 18.45 7.55 13.37
CA ASN A 36 17.81 6.68 14.35
C ASN A 36 16.91 5.62 13.67
N LEU A 37 16.20 5.98 12.61
CA LEU A 37 15.43 5.00 11.82
C LEU A 37 16.35 3.95 11.18
N TYR A 38 17.48 4.37 10.63
CA TYR A 38 18.49 3.47 10.07
C TYR A 38 18.99 2.48 11.13
N VAL A 39 19.36 2.96 12.33
CA VAL A 39 19.84 2.08 13.42
C VAL A 39 18.75 1.08 13.82
N LYS A 40 17.53 1.54 14.05
CA LYS A 40 16.39 0.68 14.40
C LYS A 40 16.12 -0.37 13.31
N ALA A 41 16.21 0.00 12.03
CA ALA A 41 16.01 -0.93 10.92
C ALA A 41 17.14 -1.96 10.85
N ALA A 42 18.39 -1.55 11.04
CA ALA A 42 19.54 -2.45 11.06
C ALA A 42 19.47 -3.47 12.22
N GLU A 43 19.01 -3.04 13.41
CA GLU A 43 18.84 -3.92 14.59
C GLU A 43 17.65 -4.87 14.44
N ALA A 44 16.61 -4.49 13.70
CA ALA A 44 15.38 -5.26 13.52
C ALA A 44 15.39 -6.21 12.32
N GLN A 45 16.55 -6.46 11.70
CA GLN A 45 16.65 -7.32 10.53
C GLN A 45 16.23 -8.77 10.82
N TRP A 46 15.54 -9.36 9.87
CA TRP A 46 15.09 -10.74 9.89
C TRP A 46 15.39 -11.43 8.55
N ILE A 47 15.31 -12.74 8.49
CA ILE A 47 15.62 -13.53 7.30
C ILE A 47 14.41 -14.38 6.95
N GLY A 48 13.82 -14.15 5.76
CA GLY A 48 12.60 -14.82 5.31
C GLY A 48 12.69 -16.35 5.35
N GLY A 49 13.85 -16.91 4.97
CA GLY A 49 14.06 -18.36 4.99
C GLY A 49 14.23 -18.97 6.39
N ARG A 50 14.55 -18.16 7.42
CA ARG A 50 14.85 -18.63 8.78
C ARG A 50 13.73 -18.33 9.77
N ASP A 51 13.20 -17.10 9.71
CA ASP A 51 12.34 -16.54 10.75
C ASP A 51 10.83 -16.76 10.46
N ILE A 52 10.51 -17.31 9.29
CA ILE A 52 9.16 -17.74 8.88
C ILE A 52 9.05 -19.24 8.87
N GLU A 53 8.02 -19.79 9.50
CA GLU A 53 7.76 -21.23 9.59
C GLU A 53 7.13 -21.79 8.29
N TRP A 54 7.90 -21.87 7.22
CA TRP A 54 7.42 -22.24 5.88
C TRP A 54 6.81 -23.64 5.76
N GLU A 55 7.13 -24.57 6.65
CA GLU A 55 6.56 -25.93 6.65
C GLU A 55 5.10 -25.95 7.13
N ARG A 56 4.62 -24.86 7.73
CA ARG A 56 3.23 -24.72 8.16
C ARG A 56 2.30 -24.80 6.94
N PRO A 57 1.25 -25.67 6.99
CA PRO A 57 0.28 -25.76 5.90
C PRO A 57 -0.60 -24.53 5.84
N ILE A 58 -1.01 -24.16 4.64
CA ILE A 58 -1.96 -23.06 4.42
C ILE A 58 -3.39 -23.57 4.62
N ASP A 59 -4.16 -22.88 5.46
CA ASP A 59 -5.57 -23.16 5.72
C ASP A 59 -6.45 -22.07 5.06
N LEU A 60 -6.97 -22.38 3.88
CA LEU A 60 -7.78 -21.45 3.08
C LEU A 60 -9.10 -21.03 3.75
N LEU A 61 -9.63 -21.84 4.66
CA LEU A 61 -10.85 -21.50 5.41
C LEU A 61 -10.62 -20.43 6.49
N LYS A 62 -9.35 -20.17 6.81
CA LYS A 62 -8.95 -19.10 7.75
C LYS A 62 -8.64 -17.77 7.10
N PHE A 63 -8.68 -17.69 5.77
CA PHE A 63 -8.59 -16.41 5.08
C PHE A 63 -9.87 -15.60 5.24
N SER A 64 -9.73 -14.28 5.32
CA SER A 64 -10.87 -13.40 5.12
C SER A 64 -11.03 -13.09 3.64
N THR A 65 -12.24 -13.22 3.15
CA THR A 65 -12.64 -12.84 1.79
C THR A 65 -13.22 -11.44 1.71
N THR A 66 -13.36 -10.78 2.87
CA THR A 66 -13.85 -9.39 2.96
C THR A 66 -12.94 -8.47 2.12
N PRO A 67 -13.49 -7.70 1.17
CA PRO A 67 -12.71 -6.75 0.40
C PRO A 67 -12.07 -5.70 1.32
N LEU A 68 -10.77 -5.42 1.12
CA LEU A 68 -10.07 -4.38 1.86
C LEU A 68 -10.79 -3.04 1.70
N GLY A 69 -11.05 -2.36 2.81
CA GLY A 69 -11.76 -1.07 2.83
C GLY A 69 -13.29 -1.13 2.66
N ALA A 70 -13.88 -2.25 2.23
CA ALA A 70 -15.33 -2.37 2.08
C ALA A 70 -16.07 -2.48 3.42
N GLY A 71 -15.41 -3.08 4.40
CA GLY A 71 -15.92 -3.23 5.75
C GLY A 71 -17.23 -4.04 5.87
N ILE A 72 -17.71 -4.65 4.80
CA ILE A 72 -18.91 -5.46 4.76
C ILE A 72 -18.49 -6.89 4.49
N PRO A 73 -18.67 -7.80 5.47
CA PRO A 73 -18.29 -9.20 5.32
C PRO A 73 -19.22 -9.89 4.32
N ILE A 74 -18.73 -10.14 3.10
CA ILE A 74 -19.49 -10.81 2.02
C ILE A 74 -19.85 -12.24 2.39
N GLU A 75 -19.07 -12.88 3.25
CA GLU A 75 -19.29 -14.21 3.80
C GLU A 75 -20.55 -14.30 4.67
N LYS A 76 -21.12 -13.18 5.09
CA LYS A 76 -22.40 -13.13 5.81
C LYS A 76 -23.63 -13.08 4.88
N THR A 77 -23.46 -12.94 3.58
CA THR A 77 -24.57 -12.93 2.63
C THR A 77 -25.21 -14.32 2.48
N SER A 78 -26.49 -14.35 2.16
CA SER A 78 -27.21 -15.61 1.88
C SER A 78 -26.64 -16.30 0.64
N TYR A 79 -26.26 -15.52 -0.39
CA TYR A 79 -25.65 -16.06 -1.61
C TYR A 79 -24.31 -16.74 -1.30
N TRP A 80 -23.42 -16.12 -0.54
CA TRP A 80 -22.15 -16.74 -0.14
C TRP A 80 -22.38 -18.06 0.60
N ARG A 81 -23.31 -18.07 1.56
CA ARG A 81 -23.64 -19.28 2.34
C ARG A 81 -24.28 -20.40 1.52
N SER A 82 -24.78 -20.09 0.34
CA SER A 82 -25.34 -21.08 -0.61
C SER A 82 -24.27 -21.71 -1.51
N LEU A 83 -23.05 -21.15 -1.57
CA LEU A 83 -21.99 -21.67 -2.40
C LEU A 83 -21.46 -23.02 -1.86
N PRO A 84 -21.13 -23.97 -2.75
CA PRO A 84 -20.44 -25.19 -2.34
C PRO A 84 -19.08 -24.87 -1.70
N GLU A 85 -18.68 -25.61 -0.66
CA GLU A 85 -17.41 -25.43 0.03
C GLU A 85 -16.22 -25.44 -0.92
N ALA A 86 -16.19 -26.35 -1.89
CA ALA A 86 -15.14 -26.40 -2.91
C ALA A 86 -15.04 -25.10 -3.73
N THR A 87 -16.19 -24.47 -4.04
CA THR A 87 -16.23 -23.15 -4.73
C THR A 87 -15.67 -22.06 -3.83
N VAL A 88 -16.03 -22.04 -2.55
CA VAL A 88 -15.52 -21.07 -1.57
C VAL A 88 -14.02 -21.20 -1.41
N VAL A 89 -13.48 -22.42 -1.28
CA VAL A 89 -12.05 -22.69 -1.16
C VAL A 89 -11.31 -22.20 -2.41
N GLU A 90 -11.78 -22.54 -3.60
CA GLU A 90 -11.14 -22.15 -4.86
C GLU A 90 -11.20 -20.62 -5.09
N LEU A 91 -12.34 -20.00 -4.80
CA LEU A 91 -12.50 -18.54 -4.83
C LEU A 91 -11.52 -17.84 -3.88
N THR A 92 -11.43 -18.35 -2.64
CA THR A 92 -10.52 -17.81 -1.63
C THR A 92 -9.07 -17.92 -2.10
N ARG A 93 -8.66 -19.07 -2.62
CA ARG A 93 -7.31 -19.33 -3.12
C ARG A 93 -6.93 -18.34 -4.21
N ARG A 94 -7.71 -18.23 -5.27
CA ARG A 94 -7.42 -17.36 -6.42
C ARG A 94 -7.49 -15.87 -6.05
N THR A 95 -8.48 -15.48 -5.24
CA THR A 95 -8.61 -14.08 -4.79
C THR A 95 -7.43 -13.67 -3.90
N ALA A 96 -7.00 -14.57 -2.99
CA ALA A 96 -5.85 -14.30 -2.15
C ALA A 96 -4.56 -14.21 -2.98
N ALA A 97 -4.33 -15.14 -3.92
CA ALA A 97 -3.19 -15.08 -4.82
C ALA A 97 -3.15 -13.78 -5.64
N PHE A 98 -4.29 -13.35 -6.20
CA PHE A 98 -4.36 -12.08 -6.93
C PHE A 98 -4.03 -10.88 -6.05
N ARG A 99 -4.60 -10.80 -4.83
CA ARG A 99 -4.34 -9.68 -3.90
C ARG A 99 -2.88 -9.64 -3.45
N LEU A 100 -2.32 -10.78 -3.09
CA LEU A 100 -0.92 -10.89 -2.65
C LEU A 100 0.05 -10.62 -3.80
N SER A 101 -0.32 -10.94 -5.04
CA SER A 101 0.46 -10.56 -6.22
C SER A 101 0.53 -9.03 -6.40
N GLN A 102 -0.54 -8.29 -6.06
CA GLN A 102 -0.47 -6.83 -6.10
C GLN A 102 0.50 -6.28 -5.05
N PHE A 103 0.56 -6.86 -3.86
CA PHE A 103 1.58 -6.49 -2.89
C PHE A 103 2.98 -6.85 -3.41
N LEU A 104 3.21 -8.07 -3.87
CA LEU A 104 4.49 -8.48 -4.47
C LEU A 104 4.99 -7.50 -5.54
N HIS A 105 4.11 -7.06 -6.44
CA HIS A 105 4.47 -6.08 -7.47
C HIS A 105 4.72 -4.68 -6.89
N GLY A 106 3.99 -4.29 -5.85
CA GLY A 106 4.22 -3.06 -5.08
C GLY A 106 5.59 -3.05 -4.43
N GLU A 107 5.95 -4.15 -3.72
CA GLU A 107 7.27 -4.32 -3.09
C GLU A 107 8.42 -4.26 -4.09
N GLN A 108 8.25 -4.86 -5.28
CA GLN A 108 9.25 -4.72 -6.34
C GLN A 108 9.41 -3.26 -6.79
N GLY A 109 8.30 -2.52 -6.92
CA GLY A 109 8.33 -1.09 -7.21
C GLY A 109 9.03 -0.30 -6.11
N ALA A 110 8.72 -0.58 -4.85
CA ALA A 110 9.33 0.04 -3.68
C ALA A 110 10.83 -0.25 -3.59
N LEU A 111 11.25 -1.50 -3.86
CA LEU A 111 12.66 -1.89 -3.98
C LEU A 111 13.42 -0.98 -4.96
N MET A 112 12.87 -0.78 -6.15
CA MET A 112 13.49 0.05 -7.19
C MET A 112 13.51 1.53 -6.81
N VAL A 113 12.42 2.07 -6.23
CA VAL A 113 12.38 3.48 -5.78
C VAL A 113 13.34 3.72 -4.62
N ALA A 114 13.43 2.82 -3.63
CA ALA A 114 14.37 2.91 -2.53
C ALA A 114 15.82 2.95 -3.04
N ALA A 115 16.17 2.09 -4.02
CA ALA A 115 17.49 2.09 -4.67
C ALA A 115 17.77 3.43 -5.40
N GLN A 116 16.78 4.02 -6.05
CA GLN A 116 16.91 5.34 -6.68
C GLN A 116 17.10 6.45 -5.63
N LEU A 117 16.43 6.37 -4.49
CA LEU A 117 16.61 7.34 -3.39
C LEU A 117 18.02 7.30 -2.79
N VAL A 118 18.68 6.13 -2.73
CA VAL A 118 20.10 6.05 -2.32
C VAL A 118 20.97 6.97 -3.17
N ASN A 119 20.70 7.06 -4.46
CA ASN A 119 21.45 7.93 -5.37
C ASN A 119 21.07 9.41 -5.22
N ALA A 120 19.79 9.71 -5.09
CA ALA A 120 19.25 11.06 -5.33
C ALA A 120 19.12 11.94 -4.07
N VAL A 121 18.92 11.37 -2.87
CA VAL A 121 18.72 12.19 -1.67
C VAL A 121 20.02 12.89 -1.23
N PRO A 122 19.97 14.14 -0.74
CA PRO A 122 21.17 14.92 -0.44
C PRO A 122 21.86 14.56 0.89
N HIS A 123 21.12 14.07 1.90
CA HIS A 123 21.68 13.81 3.23
C HIS A 123 22.16 12.37 3.39
N THR A 124 23.33 12.17 4.01
CA THR A 124 23.92 10.85 4.24
C THR A 124 23.01 9.95 5.07
N ASP A 125 22.33 10.50 6.09
CA ASP A 125 21.38 9.75 6.92
C ASP A 125 20.21 9.19 6.10
N ALA A 126 19.71 9.98 5.14
CA ALA A 126 18.66 9.56 4.23
C ALA A 126 19.12 8.46 3.27
N LYS A 127 20.38 8.52 2.78
CA LYS A 127 20.98 7.46 1.95
C LYS A 127 21.11 6.14 2.73
N PHE A 128 21.54 6.20 3.99
CA PHE A 128 21.66 5.01 4.84
C PHE A 128 20.31 4.33 5.03
N TYR A 129 19.27 5.13 5.34
CA TYR A 129 17.94 4.57 5.50
C TYR A 129 17.39 3.99 4.20
N ALA A 130 17.51 4.69 3.08
CA ALA A 130 17.09 4.21 1.78
C ALA A 130 17.77 2.89 1.38
N ALA A 131 19.07 2.73 1.70
CA ALA A 131 19.79 1.49 1.47
C ALA A 131 19.25 0.33 2.32
N THR A 132 18.90 0.60 3.58
CA THR A 132 18.28 -0.40 4.46
C THR A 132 16.89 -0.78 3.96
N GLN A 133 16.08 0.20 3.56
CA GLN A 133 14.79 -0.06 2.93
C GLN A 133 14.93 -0.92 1.68
N THR A 134 15.91 -0.65 0.81
CA THR A 134 16.18 -1.47 -0.37
C THR A 134 16.36 -2.96 -0.01
N MET A 135 17.03 -3.24 1.11
CA MET A 135 17.21 -4.61 1.60
C MET A 135 15.90 -5.19 2.18
N ASP A 136 15.13 -4.38 2.90
CA ASP A 136 13.84 -4.80 3.45
C ASP A 136 12.87 -5.17 2.32
N GLU A 137 12.76 -4.35 1.26
CA GLU A 137 11.91 -4.61 0.10
C GLU A 137 12.30 -5.87 -0.69
N ALA A 138 13.61 -6.13 -0.84
CA ALA A 138 14.08 -7.37 -1.46
C ALA A 138 13.58 -8.60 -0.70
N ARG A 139 13.56 -8.56 0.62
CA ARG A 139 13.04 -9.61 1.49
C ARG A 139 11.52 -9.73 1.41
N HIS A 140 10.79 -8.60 1.32
CA HIS A 140 9.34 -8.60 1.14
C HIS A 140 8.95 -9.26 -0.18
N VAL A 141 9.64 -8.94 -1.28
CA VAL A 141 9.48 -9.61 -2.58
C VAL A 141 9.70 -11.13 -2.44
N GLU A 142 10.78 -11.55 -1.78
CA GLU A 142 11.09 -12.97 -1.55
C GLU A 142 9.96 -13.70 -0.82
N VAL A 143 9.48 -13.16 0.30
CA VAL A 143 8.51 -13.86 1.13
C VAL A 143 7.10 -13.85 0.52
N PHE A 144 6.69 -12.78 -0.15
CA PHE A 144 5.41 -12.78 -0.87
C PHE A 144 5.42 -13.73 -2.06
N ALA A 145 6.49 -13.75 -2.87
CA ALA A 145 6.63 -14.70 -3.98
C ALA A 145 6.52 -16.15 -3.48
N ARG A 146 7.30 -16.50 -2.47
CA ARG A 146 7.29 -17.84 -1.86
C ARG A 146 5.92 -18.22 -1.26
N TYR A 147 5.22 -17.28 -0.63
CA TYR A 147 3.89 -17.53 -0.09
C TYR A 147 2.86 -17.76 -1.20
N ILE A 148 2.89 -16.93 -2.25
CA ILE A 148 2.00 -17.08 -3.40
C ILE A 148 2.23 -18.42 -4.11
N GLU A 149 3.48 -18.85 -4.30
CA GLU A 149 3.81 -20.16 -4.89
C GLU A 149 3.25 -21.34 -4.09
N LYS A 150 3.15 -21.22 -2.76
CA LYS A 150 2.46 -22.23 -1.93
C LYS A 150 0.93 -22.19 -2.09
N LEU A 151 0.38 -21.10 -2.54
CA LEU A 151 -1.05 -20.84 -2.62
C LEU A 151 -1.61 -21.11 -4.02
N ASP A 152 -1.01 -20.50 -5.03
CA ASP A 152 -1.41 -20.53 -6.44
C ASP A 152 -0.25 -20.01 -7.31
N GLU A 153 -0.55 -19.34 -8.40
CA GLU A 153 0.40 -18.65 -9.28
C GLU A 153 0.40 -17.14 -9.03
N ILE A 154 1.52 -16.50 -9.37
CA ILE A 154 1.63 -15.04 -9.36
C ILE A 154 0.75 -14.47 -10.48
N ARG A 155 -0.18 -13.61 -10.11
CA ARG A 155 -1.12 -12.95 -11.03
C ARG A 155 -0.55 -11.63 -11.55
N PRO A 156 -0.96 -11.17 -12.74
CA PRO A 156 -0.48 -9.91 -13.31
C PRO A 156 -0.75 -8.70 -12.42
N ILE A 157 0.11 -7.69 -12.55
CA ILE A 157 -0.08 -6.40 -11.89
C ILE A 157 -1.33 -5.69 -12.42
N ALA A 158 -2.10 -5.10 -11.51
CA ALA A 158 -3.25 -4.26 -11.88
C ALA A 158 -2.76 -2.96 -12.55
N PRO A 159 -3.41 -2.50 -13.65
CA PRO A 159 -3.01 -1.29 -14.36
C PRO A 159 -2.94 -0.04 -13.47
N SER A 160 -3.82 0.10 -12.50
CA SER A 160 -3.81 1.22 -11.54
C SER A 160 -2.57 1.22 -10.65
N LEU A 161 -2.16 0.05 -10.14
CA LEU A 161 -0.92 -0.08 -9.37
C LEU A 161 0.31 0.16 -10.26
N LYS A 162 0.33 -0.43 -11.46
CA LYS A 162 1.42 -0.19 -12.40
C LYS A 162 1.57 1.30 -12.72
N GLY A 163 0.47 2.01 -12.96
CA GLY A 163 0.49 3.44 -13.28
C GLY A 163 1.16 4.30 -12.20
N ILE A 164 0.85 4.08 -10.92
CA ILE A 164 1.49 4.84 -9.84
C ILE A 164 2.96 4.45 -9.65
N LEU A 165 3.31 3.18 -9.82
CA LEU A 165 4.70 2.73 -9.75
C LEU A 165 5.53 3.33 -10.88
N ASP A 166 5.04 3.27 -12.12
CA ASP A 166 5.69 3.86 -13.29
C ASP A 166 5.93 5.36 -13.07
N GLN A 167 4.89 6.11 -12.69
CA GLN A 167 4.96 7.54 -12.41
C GLN A 167 5.99 7.90 -11.33
N THR A 168 6.08 7.08 -10.28
CA THR A 168 7.02 7.28 -9.19
C THR A 168 8.45 6.91 -9.59
N LEU A 169 8.62 5.88 -10.42
CA LEU A 169 9.92 5.45 -10.94
C LEU A 169 10.48 6.41 -11.98
N GLU A 170 9.64 6.95 -12.85
CA GLU A 170 10.05 7.84 -13.95
C GLU A 170 10.48 9.23 -13.49
N THR A 171 9.89 9.76 -12.40
CA THR A 171 10.27 11.10 -11.93
C THR A 171 11.73 11.15 -11.48
N GLY A 172 12.50 12.15 -11.97
CA GLY A 172 13.86 12.43 -11.49
C GLY A 172 13.89 13.13 -10.11
N ASP A 173 12.76 13.58 -9.62
CA ASP A 173 12.62 14.36 -8.38
C ASP A 173 12.49 13.45 -7.16
N TRP A 174 13.52 13.40 -6.31
CA TRP A 174 13.53 12.56 -5.13
C TRP A 174 12.43 12.90 -4.10
N MET A 175 11.98 14.17 -4.02
CA MET A 175 10.86 14.51 -3.13
C MET A 175 9.54 13.94 -3.67
N LYS A 176 9.32 13.96 -4.98
CA LYS A 176 8.17 13.28 -5.60
C LYS A 176 8.22 11.78 -5.37
N LYS A 177 9.42 11.16 -5.44
CA LYS A 177 9.59 9.75 -5.09
C LYS A 177 9.16 9.45 -3.65
N LEU A 178 9.58 10.28 -2.69
CA LEU A 178 9.16 10.13 -1.29
C LEU A 178 7.64 10.31 -1.14
N VAL A 179 7.05 11.30 -1.80
CA VAL A 179 5.59 11.52 -1.75
C VAL A 179 4.84 10.35 -2.39
N GLY A 180 5.21 9.93 -3.59
CA GLY A 180 4.55 8.85 -4.31
C GLY A 180 4.71 7.50 -3.63
N MET A 181 5.95 7.14 -3.28
CA MET A 181 6.22 5.83 -2.67
C MET A 181 5.94 5.84 -1.17
N GLN A 182 6.75 6.52 -0.36
CA GLN A 182 6.70 6.36 1.10
C GLN A 182 5.41 6.93 1.73
N ILE A 183 4.81 8.00 1.16
CA ILE A 183 3.58 8.56 1.73
C ILE A 183 2.34 7.89 1.13
N VAL A 184 2.25 7.75 -0.20
CA VAL A 184 1.04 7.24 -0.83
C VAL A 184 1.05 5.71 -0.90
N VAL A 185 2.03 5.09 -1.56
CA VAL A 185 2.04 3.63 -1.80
C VAL A 185 2.26 2.87 -0.50
N GLU A 186 3.34 3.16 0.24
CA GLU A 186 3.64 2.52 1.53
C GLU A 186 2.55 2.80 2.58
N GLY A 187 1.99 4.02 2.57
CA GLY A 187 0.87 4.37 3.43
C GLY A 187 -0.36 3.50 3.16
N LEU A 188 -0.67 3.22 1.90
CA LEU A 188 -1.76 2.33 1.50
C LEU A 188 -1.43 0.87 1.79
N ALA A 189 -0.19 0.44 1.55
CA ALA A 189 0.28 -0.90 1.87
C ALA A 189 0.18 -1.17 3.38
N LEU A 190 0.66 -0.25 4.21
CA LEU A 190 0.59 -0.35 5.67
C LEU A 190 -0.86 -0.46 6.17
N TYR A 191 -1.78 0.35 5.61
CA TYR A 191 -3.20 0.24 5.89
C TYR A 191 -3.75 -1.15 5.50
N ALA A 192 -3.42 -1.62 4.30
CA ALA A 192 -3.88 -2.90 3.78
C ALA A 192 -3.31 -4.10 4.55
N PHE A 193 -2.04 -4.09 4.90
CA PHE A 193 -1.40 -5.14 5.70
C PHE A 193 -2.01 -5.23 7.10
N ARG A 194 -2.25 -4.07 7.73
CA ARG A 194 -2.94 -4.02 9.03
C ARG A 194 -4.35 -4.61 8.95
N GLU A 195 -5.14 -4.19 7.95
CA GLU A 195 -6.49 -4.71 7.73
C GLU A 195 -6.45 -6.23 7.49
N MET A 196 -5.59 -6.69 6.57
CA MET A 196 -5.47 -8.11 6.25
C MET A 196 -5.01 -8.94 7.45
N ARG A 197 -4.02 -8.46 8.21
CA ARG A 197 -3.52 -9.11 9.43
C ARG A 197 -4.61 -9.24 10.50
N ASN A 198 -5.46 -8.23 10.64
CA ASN A 198 -6.55 -8.24 11.62
C ASN A 198 -7.72 -9.14 11.19
N LEU A 199 -7.96 -9.27 9.88
CA LEU A 199 -9.06 -10.05 9.32
C LEU A 199 -8.69 -11.53 9.13
N THR A 200 -7.43 -11.84 8.82
CA THR A 200 -7.02 -13.23 8.60
C THR A 200 -6.80 -13.99 9.91
N ALA A 201 -7.27 -15.24 9.94
CA ALA A 201 -6.91 -16.21 10.97
C ALA A 201 -5.86 -17.24 10.45
N GLU A 202 -5.39 -17.09 9.18
CA GLU A 202 -4.37 -17.96 8.59
C GLU A 202 -2.99 -17.62 9.21
N PRO A 203 -2.35 -18.58 9.93
CA PRO A 203 -1.23 -18.23 10.80
C PRO A 203 0.03 -17.82 10.03
N LEU A 204 0.35 -18.50 8.91
CA LEU A 204 1.57 -18.22 8.15
C LEU A 204 1.50 -16.82 7.50
N LEU A 205 0.34 -16.46 6.91
CA LEU A 205 0.12 -15.13 6.37
C LEU A 205 0.19 -14.05 7.46
N LYS A 206 -0.39 -14.34 8.62
CA LYS A 206 -0.38 -13.41 9.75
C LYS A 206 1.03 -13.13 10.26
N ASP A 207 1.89 -14.15 10.31
CA ASP A 207 3.29 -13.99 10.69
C ASP A 207 4.05 -13.14 9.64
N ILE A 208 3.91 -13.45 8.34
CA ILE A 208 4.51 -12.67 7.25
C ILE A 208 4.08 -11.19 7.35
N LEU A 209 2.75 -10.95 7.41
CA LEU A 209 2.22 -9.58 7.50
C LEU A 209 2.67 -8.84 8.76
N THR A 210 3.00 -9.55 9.84
CA THR A 210 3.53 -8.94 11.06
C THR A 210 4.95 -8.43 10.87
N TYR A 211 5.81 -9.22 10.23
CA TYR A 211 7.18 -8.79 9.92
C TYR A 211 7.20 -7.66 8.89
N VAL A 212 6.48 -7.82 7.78
CA VAL A 212 6.41 -6.82 6.72
C VAL A 212 5.83 -5.50 7.24
N ALA A 213 4.68 -5.50 7.90
CA ALA A 213 4.06 -4.27 8.43
C ALA A 213 4.96 -3.52 9.43
N ARG A 214 5.82 -4.22 10.17
CA ARG A 214 6.81 -3.60 11.05
C ARG A 214 7.88 -2.84 10.27
N ASP A 215 8.34 -3.40 9.15
CA ASP A 215 9.30 -2.76 8.27
C ASP A 215 8.63 -1.57 7.56
N GLU A 216 7.42 -1.75 7.00
CA GLU A 216 6.63 -0.71 6.35
C GLU A 216 6.35 0.51 7.24
N SER A 217 6.16 0.29 8.54
CA SER A 217 5.97 1.39 9.47
C SER A 217 7.18 2.33 9.51
N ARG A 218 8.39 1.80 9.34
CA ARG A 218 9.62 2.58 9.26
C ARG A 218 9.82 3.24 7.89
N HIS A 219 9.44 2.53 6.81
CA HIS A 219 9.48 3.07 5.45
C HIS A 219 8.58 4.30 5.33
N HIS A 220 7.35 4.20 5.81
CA HIS A 220 6.43 5.33 5.85
C HIS A 220 6.95 6.47 6.75
N ALA A 221 7.47 6.13 7.94
CA ALA A 221 8.06 7.12 8.84
C ALA A 221 9.23 7.88 8.21
N TYR A 222 10.08 7.21 7.43
CA TYR A 222 11.16 7.82 6.66
C TYR A 222 10.64 8.91 5.73
N GLY A 223 9.65 8.59 4.90
CA GLY A 223 9.05 9.57 4.00
C GLY A 223 8.43 10.75 4.73
N VAL A 224 7.62 10.47 5.77
CA VAL A 224 6.94 11.51 6.56
C VAL A 224 7.94 12.46 7.23
N GLN A 225 8.89 11.92 8.00
CA GLN A 225 9.86 12.74 8.76
C GLN A 225 10.74 13.56 7.81
N TYR A 226 11.15 12.98 6.70
CA TYR A 226 12.02 13.69 5.77
C TYR A 226 11.27 14.79 5.00
N ILE A 227 10.07 14.54 4.51
CA ILE A 227 9.24 15.56 3.83
C ILE A 227 8.82 16.65 4.83
N GLU A 228 8.38 16.29 6.04
CA GLU A 228 8.01 17.24 7.10
C GLU A 228 9.15 18.23 7.41
N ARG A 229 10.39 17.75 7.39
CA ARG A 229 11.58 18.60 7.58
C ARG A 229 11.88 19.49 6.36
N CYS A 230 11.63 19.00 5.15
CA CYS A 230 11.97 19.74 3.93
C CYS A 230 10.93 20.80 3.57
N VAL A 231 9.64 20.52 3.77
CA VAL A 231 8.53 21.39 3.32
C VAL A 231 8.63 22.84 3.81
N PRO A 232 9.02 23.15 5.07
CA PRO A 232 9.17 24.55 5.51
C PRO A 232 10.23 25.34 4.72
N CYS A 233 11.19 24.68 4.09
CA CYS A 233 12.27 25.29 3.31
C CYS A 233 11.90 25.46 1.82
N LEU A 234 10.74 24.96 1.39
CA LEU A 234 10.32 24.99 -0.01
C LEU A 234 9.59 26.29 -0.36
N GLY A 235 9.87 26.82 -1.56
CA GLY A 235 9.03 27.86 -2.15
C GLY A 235 7.64 27.32 -2.54
N GLU A 236 6.66 28.23 -2.66
CA GLU A 236 5.25 27.91 -2.96
C GLU A 236 5.09 27.03 -4.19
N ARG A 237 5.83 27.33 -5.28
CA ARG A 237 5.77 26.55 -6.52
C ARG A 237 6.16 25.08 -6.28
N LYS A 238 7.28 24.83 -5.58
CA LYS A 238 7.74 23.47 -5.32
C LYS A 238 6.78 22.69 -4.43
N ARG A 239 6.21 23.38 -3.41
CA ARG A 239 5.18 22.78 -2.57
C ARG A 239 3.95 22.38 -3.38
N ALA A 240 3.45 23.29 -4.23
CA ALA A 240 2.32 23.00 -5.10
C ALA A 240 2.58 21.83 -6.06
N GLU A 241 3.79 21.71 -6.63
CA GLU A 241 4.17 20.58 -7.47
C GLU A 241 4.12 19.24 -6.71
N LEU A 242 4.49 19.21 -5.43
CA LEU A 242 4.41 18.01 -4.59
C LEU A 242 2.96 17.66 -4.21
N GLU A 243 2.14 18.68 -3.91
CA GLU A 243 0.71 18.51 -3.64
C GLU A 243 -0.03 17.95 -4.86
N ASP A 244 0.22 18.51 -6.04
CA ASP A 244 -0.37 18.04 -7.30
C ASP A 244 0.04 16.61 -7.62
N PHE A 245 1.31 16.28 -7.41
CA PHE A 245 1.81 14.92 -7.59
C PHE A 245 1.14 13.92 -6.63
N ALA A 246 0.95 14.29 -5.36
CA ALA A 246 0.25 13.46 -4.38
C ALA A 246 -1.21 13.18 -4.79
N LEU A 247 -1.90 14.21 -5.30
CA LEU A 247 -3.26 14.06 -5.81
C LEU A 247 -3.31 13.15 -7.05
N GLU A 248 -2.35 13.31 -7.96
CA GLU A 248 -2.23 12.47 -9.16
C GLU A 248 -2.00 11.00 -8.82
N CYS A 249 -1.09 10.73 -7.87
CA CYS A 249 -0.87 9.39 -7.32
C CYS A 249 -2.16 8.79 -6.72
N ALA A 250 -2.89 9.57 -5.91
CA ALA A 250 -4.15 9.13 -5.31
C ALA A 250 -5.24 8.87 -6.38
N ARG A 251 -5.30 9.68 -7.43
CA ARG A 251 -6.22 9.49 -8.56
C ARG A 251 -5.92 8.20 -9.31
N SER A 252 -4.65 7.92 -9.61
CA SER A 252 -4.23 6.70 -10.31
C SER A 252 -4.69 5.42 -9.61
N LEU A 253 -4.75 5.42 -8.28
CA LEU A 253 -5.18 4.27 -7.48
C LEU A 253 -6.71 4.09 -7.43
N ILE A 254 -7.47 5.18 -7.55
CA ILE A 254 -8.95 5.17 -7.37
C ILE A 254 -9.68 5.25 -8.70
N ASP A 255 -9.00 5.54 -9.80
CA ASP A 255 -9.67 5.70 -11.09
C ASP A 255 -10.53 4.49 -11.44
N ARG A 256 -11.87 4.68 -11.36
CA ARG A 256 -12.86 3.65 -11.69
C ARG A 256 -12.84 3.25 -13.16
N ASN A 257 -12.28 4.11 -14.02
CA ASN A 257 -12.07 3.81 -15.43
C ASN A 257 -10.77 3.03 -15.66
N ALA A 258 -9.88 2.95 -14.68
CA ALA A 258 -8.77 2.03 -14.68
C ALA A 258 -9.35 0.61 -14.57
N GLN A 259 -9.72 0.03 -15.71
CA GLN A 259 -10.08 -1.37 -15.84
C GLN A 259 -8.93 -2.21 -15.28
N GLY A 260 -9.01 -2.65 -14.06
CA GLY A 260 -7.89 -3.36 -13.49
C GLY A 260 -8.29 -4.24 -12.31
N PHE A 261 -8.16 -3.72 -11.12
CA PHE A 261 -8.28 -4.52 -9.91
C PHE A 261 -9.67 -5.18 -9.77
N PHE A 262 -10.73 -4.38 -9.83
CA PHE A 262 -12.10 -4.90 -9.66
C PHE A 262 -12.54 -5.79 -10.83
N THR A 263 -12.23 -5.42 -12.06
CA THR A 263 -12.57 -6.23 -13.25
C THR A 263 -11.88 -7.59 -13.18
N THR A 264 -10.61 -7.63 -12.82
CA THR A 264 -9.88 -8.90 -12.66
C THR A 264 -10.46 -9.73 -11.51
N LEU A 265 -10.78 -9.10 -10.37
CA LEU A 265 -11.41 -9.78 -9.24
C LEU A 265 -12.76 -10.41 -9.61
N LEU A 266 -13.62 -9.67 -10.33
CA LEU A 266 -14.90 -10.18 -10.81
C LEU A 266 -14.71 -11.30 -11.84
N GLY A 267 -13.71 -11.21 -12.71
CA GLY A 267 -13.33 -12.29 -13.63
C GLY A 267 -12.96 -13.57 -12.88
N ILE A 268 -12.15 -13.47 -11.83
CA ILE A 268 -11.79 -14.60 -10.97
C ILE A 268 -13.05 -15.26 -10.36
N TRP A 269 -14.01 -14.46 -9.89
CA TRP A 269 -15.26 -14.98 -9.36
C TRP A 269 -16.05 -15.77 -10.40
N GLN A 270 -16.16 -15.24 -11.62
CA GLN A 270 -16.85 -15.91 -12.73
C GLN A 270 -16.16 -17.21 -13.14
N GLU A 271 -14.83 -17.24 -13.17
CA GLU A 271 -14.03 -18.44 -13.48
C GLU A 271 -14.30 -19.61 -12.53
N VAL A 272 -14.61 -19.33 -11.27
CA VAL A 272 -14.94 -20.35 -10.25
C VAL A 272 -16.46 -20.60 -10.12
N GLY A 273 -17.26 -20.04 -11.03
CA GLY A 273 -18.71 -20.25 -11.05
C GLY A 273 -19.51 -19.39 -10.07
N VAL A 274 -18.91 -18.33 -9.53
CA VAL A 274 -19.59 -17.33 -8.70
C VAL A 274 -20.17 -16.24 -9.59
N ASP A 275 -21.47 -15.97 -9.47
CA ASP A 275 -22.14 -14.87 -10.16
C ASP A 275 -21.94 -13.55 -9.38
N PRO A 276 -21.14 -12.60 -9.91
CA PRO A 276 -20.89 -11.33 -9.23
C PRO A 276 -22.18 -10.51 -9.04
N VAL A 277 -23.12 -10.58 -9.99
CA VAL A 277 -24.39 -9.84 -9.92
C VAL A 277 -25.25 -10.38 -8.78
N ALA A 278 -25.38 -11.70 -8.67
CA ALA A 278 -26.10 -12.32 -7.57
C ALA A 278 -25.47 -12.00 -6.22
N MET A 279 -24.13 -11.99 -6.13
CA MET A 279 -23.39 -11.61 -4.93
C MET A 279 -23.68 -10.16 -4.54
N PHE A 280 -23.59 -9.22 -5.49
CA PHE A 280 -23.87 -7.80 -5.21
C PHE A 280 -25.32 -7.54 -4.83
N ASN A 281 -26.28 -8.24 -5.47
CA ASN A 281 -27.68 -8.14 -5.11
C ASN A 281 -27.94 -8.65 -3.68
N SER A 282 -27.36 -9.80 -3.31
CA SER A 282 -27.45 -10.33 -1.95
C SER A 282 -26.87 -9.33 -0.94
N LEU A 283 -25.67 -8.79 -1.23
CA LEU A 283 -25.03 -7.80 -0.40
C LEU A 283 -25.86 -6.51 -0.25
N HIS A 284 -26.45 -6.03 -1.33
CA HIS A 284 -27.31 -4.84 -1.32
C HIS A 284 -28.56 -5.04 -0.48
N ASN A 285 -29.26 -6.14 -0.70
CA ASN A 285 -30.54 -6.45 -0.05
C ASN A 285 -30.37 -6.79 1.45
N GLU A 286 -29.25 -7.40 1.83
CA GLU A 286 -28.99 -7.86 3.19
C GLU A 286 -28.08 -6.89 3.99
N ARG A 287 -27.71 -5.76 3.38
CA ARG A 287 -26.73 -4.82 3.93
C ARG A 287 -27.04 -4.39 5.36
N ASP A 288 -28.29 -3.98 5.62
CA ASP A 288 -28.69 -3.45 6.93
C ASP A 288 -28.65 -4.53 8.01
N GLU A 289 -28.95 -5.78 7.65
CA GLU A 289 -28.84 -6.92 8.54
C GLU A 289 -27.38 -7.26 8.83
N ILE A 290 -26.56 -7.39 7.78
CA ILE A 290 -25.13 -7.75 7.88
C ILE A 290 -24.35 -6.69 8.67
N THR A 291 -24.73 -5.41 8.53
CA THR A 291 -24.01 -4.29 9.16
C THR A 291 -24.58 -3.86 10.52
N ARG A 292 -25.67 -4.49 10.98
CA ARG A 292 -26.37 -4.12 12.24
C ARG A 292 -25.45 -4.07 13.45
N ASP A 293 -24.57 -5.06 13.57
CA ASP A 293 -23.64 -5.24 14.69
C ASP A 293 -22.24 -4.64 14.42
N LEU A 294 -22.06 -4.01 13.25
CA LEU A 294 -20.80 -3.34 12.96
C LEU A 294 -20.76 -1.96 13.64
N PRO A 295 -19.57 -1.51 14.08
CA PRO A 295 -19.43 -0.18 14.67
C PRO A 295 -20.05 0.89 13.77
N ARG A 296 -20.98 1.67 14.32
CA ARG A 296 -21.60 2.78 13.60
C ARG A 296 -20.59 3.92 13.53
N GLY A 297 -20.08 4.18 12.37
CA GLY A 297 -19.15 5.28 12.12
C GLY A 297 -18.93 5.45 10.62
N ARG A 298 -18.44 6.63 10.24
CA ARG A 298 -18.03 6.91 8.86
C ARG A 298 -16.78 6.06 8.59
N ARG A 299 -16.90 5.00 7.81
CA ARG A 299 -15.73 4.23 7.38
C ARG A 299 -15.06 4.99 6.26
N LEU A 300 -13.89 5.51 6.57
CA LEU A 300 -13.03 6.21 5.61
C LEU A 300 -12.21 5.16 4.86
N GLY A 301 -12.14 5.30 3.54
CA GLY A 301 -11.19 4.51 2.75
C GLY A 301 -9.73 4.89 3.07
N PRO A 302 -8.76 4.10 2.61
CA PRO A 302 -7.34 4.31 2.95
C PRO A 302 -6.82 5.69 2.54
N VAL A 303 -7.25 6.24 1.42
CA VAL A 303 -6.85 7.58 0.98
C VAL A 303 -7.34 8.65 1.97
N GLN A 304 -8.63 8.62 2.33
CA GLN A 304 -9.21 9.61 3.23
C GLN A 304 -8.82 9.39 4.69
N GLY A 305 -8.70 8.12 5.09
CA GLY A 305 -8.41 7.75 6.48
C GLY A 305 -6.92 7.77 6.84
N PHE A 306 -6.04 7.77 5.84
CA PHE A 306 -4.60 7.67 6.07
C PHE A 306 -3.76 8.63 5.19
N VAL A 307 -3.85 8.56 3.86
CA VAL A 307 -2.98 9.35 2.96
C VAL A 307 -3.18 10.85 3.16
N ILE A 308 -4.44 11.35 3.10
CA ILE A 308 -4.71 12.79 3.24
C ILE A 308 -4.33 13.33 4.63
N PRO A 309 -4.62 12.64 5.76
CA PRO A 309 -4.10 13.04 7.07
C PRO A 309 -2.57 13.09 7.14
N THR A 310 -1.88 12.16 6.46
CA THR A 310 -0.41 12.18 6.37
C THR A 310 0.08 13.39 5.57
N LEU A 311 -0.53 13.70 4.43
CA LEU A 311 -0.20 14.90 3.65
C LEU A 311 -0.43 16.18 4.46
N ARG A 312 -1.52 16.26 5.25
CA ARG A 312 -1.78 17.35 6.17
C ARG A 312 -0.63 17.52 7.17
N ARG A 313 -0.21 16.44 7.79
CA ARG A 313 0.92 16.41 8.73
C ARG A 313 2.21 16.90 8.09
N CYS A 314 2.50 16.47 6.87
CA CYS A 314 3.69 16.87 6.12
C CYS A 314 3.63 18.33 5.62
N GLY A 315 2.51 19.07 5.82
CA GLY A 315 2.34 20.43 5.29
C GLY A 315 2.09 20.45 3.77
N LEU A 316 1.64 19.34 3.19
CA LEU A 316 1.29 19.17 1.78
C LEU A 316 -0.23 19.08 1.55
N LEU A 317 -1.02 19.78 2.36
CA LEU A 317 -2.48 19.89 2.22
C LEU A 317 -2.92 21.36 2.34
N SER A 318 -2.56 22.18 1.35
CA SER A 318 -3.09 23.56 1.25
C SER A 318 -4.59 23.56 0.95
N GLU A 319 -5.27 24.71 1.17
CA GLU A 319 -6.69 24.86 0.82
C GLU A 319 -6.96 24.55 -0.65
N ARG A 320 -6.04 24.92 -1.55
CA ARG A 320 -6.09 24.62 -2.97
C ARG A 320 -6.21 23.12 -3.23
N ILE A 321 -5.27 22.35 -2.71
CA ILE A 321 -5.22 20.89 -2.97
C ILE A 321 -6.32 20.15 -2.19
N ALA A 322 -6.70 20.62 -1.01
CA ALA A 322 -7.83 20.08 -0.25
C ALA A 322 -9.14 20.17 -1.03
N ALA A 323 -9.37 21.28 -1.76
CA ALA A 323 -10.53 21.44 -2.63
C ALA A 323 -10.53 20.37 -3.75
N HIS A 324 -9.39 20.11 -4.38
CA HIS A 324 -9.27 19.07 -5.42
C HIS A 324 -9.45 17.66 -4.87
N PHE A 325 -8.94 17.34 -3.68
CA PHE A 325 -9.21 16.07 -3.02
C PHE A 325 -10.68 15.89 -2.67
N HIS A 326 -11.33 16.96 -2.16
CA HIS A 326 -12.77 16.96 -1.87
C HIS A 326 -13.60 16.66 -3.13
N GLU A 327 -13.36 17.39 -4.22
CA GLU A 327 -14.03 17.18 -5.51
C GLU A 327 -13.83 15.74 -6.01
N PHE A 328 -12.60 15.28 -6.03
CA PHE A 328 -12.25 13.94 -6.47
C PHE A 328 -12.96 12.84 -5.65
N LEU A 329 -12.97 12.97 -4.32
CA LEU A 329 -13.64 12.00 -3.45
C LEU A 329 -15.17 12.08 -3.57
N ARG A 330 -15.72 13.28 -3.73
CA ARG A 330 -17.16 13.47 -3.93
C ARG A 330 -17.63 12.83 -5.23
N ASP A 331 -16.89 13.01 -6.31
CA ASP A 331 -17.25 12.48 -7.63
C ASP A 331 -17.15 10.95 -7.70
N ASN A 332 -16.21 10.37 -6.96
CA ASN A 332 -16.01 8.92 -6.91
C ASN A 332 -16.84 8.19 -5.85
N PHE A 333 -17.12 8.81 -4.70
CA PHE A 333 -17.72 8.15 -3.52
C PHE A 333 -18.96 8.87 -2.97
N GLY A 334 -19.29 10.05 -3.51
CA GLY A 334 -20.42 10.86 -3.09
C GLY A 334 -20.19 11.64 -1.78
N SER A 335 -21.12 12.54 -1.44
CA SER A 335 -21.03 13.44 -0.28
C SER A 335 -21.03 12.72 1.08
N ARG A 336 -21.54 11.50 1.17
CA ARG A 336 -21.43 10.69 2.40
C ARG A 336 -19.98 10.43 2.82
N VAL A 337 -19.07 10.36 1.84
CA VAL A 337 -17.63 10.15 2.07
C VAL A 337 -16.91 11.51 2.13
N ALA A 338 -17.12 12.37 1.15
CA ALA A 338 -16.37 13.61 1.02
C ALA A 338 -16.90 14.77 1.89
N GLY A 339 -18.17 14.73 2.36
CA GLY A 339 -18.84 15.89 2.91
C GLY A 339 -19.48 16.75 1.81
N ASP A 340 -20.30 17.73 2.21
CA ASP A 340 -21.01 18.60 1.27
C ASP A 340 -20.13 19.76 0.75
N ASN A 341 -19.09 20.10 1.49
CA ASN A 341 -18.14 21.16 1.12
C ASN A 341 -16.73 20.89 1.70
N VAL A 342 -15.74 21.68 1.24
CA VAL A 342 -14.33 21.53 1.64
C VAL A 342 -14.11 21.73 3.14
N GLN A 343 -14.83 22.65 3.79
CA GLN A 343 -14.67 22.90 5.23
C GLN A 343 -15.13 21.69 6.03
N GLU A 344 -16.28 21.12 5.68
CA GLU A 344 -16.79 19.90 6.28
C GLU A 344 -15.82 18.74 6.02
N PHE A 345 -15.32 18.58 4.80
CA PHE A 345 -14.30 17.60 4.46
C PHE A 345 -13.08 17.69 5.37
N LEU A 346 -12.52 18.88 5.55
CA LEU A 346 -11.34 19.11 6.39
C LEU A 346 -11.60 18.85 7.88
N GLN A 347 -12.82 19.10 8.37
CA GLN A 347 -13.21 18.80 9.75
C GLN A 347 -13.36 17.31 10.03
N TYR A 348 -13.78 16.54 9.03
CA TYR A 348 -13.97 15.11 9.16
C TYR A 348 -12.71 14.28 8.86
N LEU A 349 -11.62 14.89 8.39
CA LEU A 349 -10.35 14.17 8.29
C LEU A 349 -9.90 13.75 9.69
N PRO A 350 -9.67 12.46 9.91
CA PRO A 350 -9.22 12.00 11.21
C PRO A 350 -7.82 12.57 11.50
N GLU A 351 -7.54 12.77 12.78
CA GLU A 351 -6.15 12.70 13.21
C GLU A 351 -5.66 11.26 12.98
N LEU A 352 -4.39 11.12 12.60
CA LEU A 352 -3.81 9.79 12.51
C LEU A 352 -4.01 9.10 13.85
N PRO A 353 -4.62 7.88 13.91
CA PRO A 353 -4.83 7.17 15.16
C PRO A 353 -3.53 7.11 15.96
N ALA A 354 -3.61 7.17 17.29
CA ALA A 354 -2.42 7.19 18.15
C ALA A 354 -1.50 5.98 17.93
N ASP A 355 -2.08 4.81 17.65
CA ASP A 355 -1.36 3.59 17.27
C ASP A 355 -0.77 3.69 15.83
N THR A 356 -1.46 4.35 14.91
CA THR A 356 -0.92 4.65 13.58
C THR A 356 0.20 5.69 13.67
N ALA A 357 0.10 6.67 14.57
CA ALA A 357 1.19 7.59 14.84
C ALA A 357 2.43 6.87 15.40
N LYS A 358 2.27 5.88 16.27
CA LYS A 358 3.36 5.02 16.72
C LYS A 358 3.96 4.20 15.58
N TRP A 359 3.15 3.71 14.68
CA TRP A 359 3.62 3.02 13.48
C TRP A 359 4.37 3.97 12.54
N VAL A 360 3.81 5.15 12.28
CA VAL A 360 4.46 6.22 11.50
C VAL A 360 5.77 6.69 12.14
N LEU A 361 5.89 6.63 13.48
CA LEU A 361 7.09 7.00 14.21
C LEU A 361 8.09 5.83 14.38
N GLY A 362 7.78 4.64 13.88
CA GLY A 362 8.64 3.47 14.03
C GLY A 362 8.79 2.99 15.48
N GLU A 363 7.79 3.26 16.32
CA GLU A 363 7.81 2.95 17.76
C GLU A 363 7.13 1.61 18.11
N LEU A 364 6.65 0.86 17.12
CA LEU A 364 6.15 -0.50 17.33
C LEU A 364 7.30 -1.50 17.29
N GLN A 365 7.49 -2.16 18.41
CA GLN A 365 8.34 -3.35 18.55
C GLN A 365 7.63 -4.59 18.00
#